data_8c4ce14d0f1693dd4b0783ba6ef9e393
#
_entry.id   8c4ce14d0f1693dd4b0783ba6ef9e393
#
_cell.length_a   1.000
_cell.length_b   1.000
_cell.length_c   1.000
_cell.angle_alpha   90.00
_cell.angle_beta   90.00
_cell.angle_gamma   90.00
#
_symmetry.space_group_name_H-M   'P 1'
#
loop_
_entity.id
_entity.type
_entity.pdbx_description
1 polymer ?
#
loop_
_entity_poly.entity_id
_entity_poly.type
_entity_poly.pdbx_seq_one_letter_code
_entity_poly.pdbx_strand_id
1 'polypeptide(L)'
;MDISGVAAVVTGAASGLGEATAREFARRGPKVAIFDRDEERGSKVAEEIGGIFCEVDVTSDEKVAAAFAKAREAHGQERILVNCAGVATAAKTVARDKETKVAKLYPMKQFELTIQINLIGSFRCIVNSAVGMVDLDPLADGERGVIINTASVAAEDGQIGQAAYSASKGGVLAMGLPIARDLMNDGVRVNTILPGVFKTPMVAMMPPNVQDALGAQVPFPKRLGQPEEYARLACFLIENTYMNAASVRLDGGIRMAPR
;
A
#
# COMPACT_ATOMS: atom_id res chain seq x y z
N MET A 1 4.46 16.88 8.69
CA MET A 1 5.93 17.14 8.82
C MET A 1 6.53 17.67 7.53
N ASP A 2 7.64 18.38 7.61
CA ASP A 2 8.53 18.56 6.45
C ASP A 2 9.18 17.21 6.15
N ILE A 3 9.12 16.79 4.89
CA ILE A 3 9.63 15.48 4.47
C ILE A 3 11.09 15.51 4.02
N SER A 4 11.70 16.69 3.90
CA SER A 4 13.07 16.85 3.42
C SER A 4 14.08 16.20 4.38
N GLY A 5 14.95 15.33 3.87
CA GLY A 5 16.01 14.67 4.64
C GLY A 5 15.55 13.56 5.60
N VAL A 6 14.25 13.32 5.78
CA VAL A 6 13.73 12.23 6.62
C VAL A 6 13.87 10.87 5.96
N ALA A 7 14.13 9.84 6.76
CA ALA A 7 14.10 8.46 6.25
C ALA A 7 12.66 7.99 6.03
N ALA A 8 12.44 7.31 4.91
CA ALA A 8 11.16 6.75 4.50
C ALA A 8 11.30 5.31 4.01
N VAL A 9 10.35 4.47 4.37
CA VAL A 9 10.22 3.09 3.87
C VAL A 9 8.96 3.00 3.02
N VAL A 10 9.08 2.45 1.81
CA VAL A 10 7.93 2.15 0.95
C VAL A 10 7.94 0.68 0.61
N THR A 11 6.88 -0.05 0.97
CA THR A 11 6.73 -1.48 0.62
C THR A 11 6.04 -1.66 -0.73
N GLY A 12 6.36 -2.74 -1.46
CA GLY A 12 5.84 -2.94 -2.81
C GLY A 12 6.36 -1.88 -3.80
N ALA A 13 7.56 -1.36 -3.55
CA ALA A 13 8.07 -0.18 -4.24
C ALA A 13 8.91 -0.48 -5.50
N ALA A 14 9.01 -1.75 -5.91
CA ALA A 14 9.60 -2.12 -7.21
C ALA A 14 8.66 -1.82 -8.39
N SER A 15 7.38 -1.48 -8.15
CA SER A 15 6.44 -1.20 -9.23
C SER A 15 5.21 -0.41 -8.78
N GLY A 16 4.46 0.12 -9.74
CA GLY A 16 3.11 0.66 -9.56
C GLY A 16 3.02 1.83 -8.57
N LEU A 17 2.07 1.74 -7.61
CA LEU A 17 1.82 2.83 -6.64
C LEU A 17 3.01 3.05 -5.71
N GLY A 18 3.66 1.96 -5.28
CA GLY A 18 4.84 2.03 -4.41
C GLY A 18 6.03 2.67 -5.12
N GLU A 19 6.32 2.28 -6.35
CA GLU A 19 7.38 2.88 -7.16
C GLU A 19 7.14 4.38 -7.38
N ALA A 20 5.92 4.76 -7.79
CA ALA A 20 5.58 6.17 -7.99
C ALA A 20 5.74 6.98 -6.69
N THR A 21 5.38 6.39 -5.54
CA THR A 21 5.56 7.02 -4.23
C THR A 21 7.04 7.19 -3.89
N ALA A 22 7.86 6.16 -4.11
CA ALA A 22 9.29 6.22 -3.87
C ALA A 22 9.97 7.29 -4.73
N ARG A 23 9.62 7.38 -6.01
CA ARG A 23 10.13 8.40 -6.94
C ARG A 23 9.71 9.81 -6.53
N GLU A 24 8.45 10.00 -6.15
CA GLU A 24 7.97 11.31 -5.68
C GLU A 24 8.65 11.73 -4.37
N PHE A 25 8.90 10.80 -3.46
CA PHE A 25 9.67 11.06 -2.25
C PHE A 25 11.10 11.50 -2.58
N ALA A 26 11.83 10.75 -3.39
CA ALA A 26 13.19 11.10 -3.77
C ALA A 26 13.27 12.50 -4.39
N ARG A 27 12.27 12.89 -5.20
CA ARG A 27 12.18 14.23 -5.78
C ARG A 27 11.95 15.34 -4.73
N ARG A 28 11.32 15.00 -3.60
CA ARG A 28 10.99 15.95 -2.51
C ARG A 28 11.99 15.94 -1.36
N GLY A 29 12.94 15.00 -1.34
CA GLY A 29 14.07 14.99 -0.43
C GLY A 29 14.17 13.90 0.63
N PRO A 30 13.15 13.05 0.92
CA PRO A 30 13.33 11.89 1.80
C PRO A 30 14.42 10.93 1.31
N LYS A 31 15.09 10.28 2.27
CA LYS A 31 15.97 9.14 2.00
C LYS A 31 15.11 7.88 1.94
N VAL A 32 15.00 7.27 0.78
CA VAL A 32 14.01 6.20 0.52
C VAL A 32 14.63 4.82 0.58
N ALA A 33 14.05 3.93 1.37
CA ALA A 33 14.31 2.49 1.31
C ALA A 33 13.15 1.80 0.56
N ILE A 34 13.51 1.08 -0.51
CA ILE A 34 12.64 0.28 -1.36
C ILE A 34 12.51 -1.12 -0.75
N PHE A 35 11.33 -1.49 -0.28
CA PHE A 35 11.03 -2.82 0.24
C PHE A 35 10.21 -3.59 -0.79
N ASP A 36 10.80 -4.61 -1.39
CA ASP A 36 10.11 -5.46 -2.37
C ASP A 36 10.76 -6.85 -2.41
N ARG A 37 10.06 -7.82 -2.96
CA ARG A 37 10.60 -9.16 -3.25
C ARG A 37 11.25 -9.26 -4.63
N ASP A 38 10.97 -8.30 -5.52
CA ASP A 38 11.52 -8.23 -6.88
C ASP A 38 12.85 -7.47 -6.82
N GLU A 39 13.94 -8.24 -6.68
CA GLU A 39 15.30 -7.71 -6.55
C GLU A 39 15.73 -6.92 -7.79
N GLU A 40 15.45 -7.44 -8.99
CA GLU A 40 15.87 -6.81 -10.24
C GLU A 40 15.24 -5.40 -10.38
N ARG A 41 13.91 -5.32 -10.30
CA ARG A 41 13.21 -4.03 -10.42
C ARG A 41 13.44 -3.13 -9.24
N GLY A 42 13.44 -3.67 -8.02
CA GLY A 42 13.63 -2.88 -6.80
C GLY A 42 15.00 -2.24 -6.73
N SER A 43 16.06 -2.97 -7.09
CA SER A 43 17.43 -2.44 -7.16
C SER A 43 17.56 -1.34 -8.20
N LYS A 44 16.95 -1.53 -9.38
CA LYS A 44 16.95 -0.51 -10.43
C LYS A 44 16.25 0.77 -9.98
N VAL A 45 15.06 0.67 -9.35
CA VAL A 45 14.36 1.85 -8.81
C VAL A 45 15.20 2.53 -7.75
N ALA A 46 15.82 1.77 -6.83
CA ALA A 46 16.67 2.32 -5.78
C ALA A 46 17.87 3.09 -6.36
N GLU A 47 18.55 2.52 -7.35
CA GLU A 47 19.68 3.19 -8.05
C GLU A 47 19.23 4.50 -8.70
N GLU A 48 18.12 4.48 -9.46
CA GLU A 48 17.60 5.65 -10.17
C GLU A 48 17.21 6.81 -9.26
N ILE A 49 16.78 6.51 -8.03
CA ILE A 49 16.34 7.54 -7.06
C ILE A 49 17.42 7.88 -6.01
N GLY A 50 18.59 7.24 -6.05
CA GLY A 50 19.62 7.41 -5.00
C GLY A 50 19.19 6.87 -3.63
N GLY A 51 18.30 5.89 -3.61
CA GLY A 51 17.82 5.18 -2.43
C GLY A 51 18.55 3.85 -2.21
N ILE A 52 17.98 3.02 -1.32
CA ILE A 52 18.48 1.66 -1.12
C ILE A 52 17.38 0.63 -1.38
N PHE A 53 17.79 -0.56 -1.83
CA PHE A 53 16.92 -1.71 -1.96
C PHE A 53 17.11 -2.67 -0.78
N CYS A 54 16.01 -3.14 -0.22
CA CYS A 54 15.96 -4.20 0.77
C CYS A 54 15.01 -5.30 0.25
N GLU A 55 15.56 -6.48 -0.07
CA GLU A 55 14.73 -7.62 -0.42
C GLU A 55 13.87 -8.02 0.78
N VAL A 56 12.56 -8.05 0.60
CA VAL A 56 11.63 -8.40 1.66
C VAL A 56 10.41 -9.17 1.15
N ASP A 57 10.10 -10.26 1.84
CA ASP A 57 8.78 -10.89 1.80
C ASP A 57 8.03 -10.46 3.05
N VAL A 58 6.98 -9.65 2.89
CA VAL A 58 6.18 -9.13 4.00
C VAL A 58 5.42 -10.22 4.79
N THR A 59 5.44 -11.47 4.30
CA THR A 59 4.87 -12.61 5.03
C THR A 59 5.84 -13.24 6.04
N SER A 60 7.13 -12.84 6.05
CA SER A 60 8.17 -13.33 6.97
C SER A 60 8.53 -12.26 8.00
N ASP A 61 8.44 -12.60 9.29
CA ASP A 61 8.83 -11.73 10.40
C ASP A 61 10.34 -11.42 10.35
N GLU A 62 11.15 -12.43 10.07
CA GLU A 62 12.61 -12.31 10.03
C GLU A 62 13.07 -11.41 8.87
N LYS A 63 12.49 -11.61 7.66
CA LYS A 63 12.85 -10.80 6.50
C LYS A 63 12.43 -9.33 6.69
N VAL A 64 11.26 -9.08 7.26
CA VAL A 64 10.81 -7.71 7.56
C VAL A 64 11.72 -7.05 8.59
N ALA A 65 12.03 -7.71 9.69
CA ALA A 65 12.93 -7.16 10.72
C ALA A 65 14.32 -6.86 10.13
N ALA A 66 14.89 -7.78 9.35
CA ALA A 66 16.19 -7.59 8.69
C ALA A 66 16.18 -6.42 7.70
N ALA A 67 15.10 -6.24 6.92
CA ALA A 67 14.96 -5.14 5.99
C ALA A 67 14.91 -3.78 6.70
N PHE A 68 14.15 -3.66 7.80
CA PHE A 68 14.14 -2.44 8.62
C PHE A 68 15.51 -2.16 9.25
N ALA A 69 16.22 -3.18 9.76
CA ALA A 69 17.58 -3.00 10.28
C ALA A 69 18.51 -2.45 9.21
N LYS A 70 18.52 -3.03 8.00
CA LYS A 70 19.32 -2.55 6.86
C LYS A 70 18.96 -1.13 6.46
N ALA A 71 17.66 -0.79 6.42
CA ALA A 71 17.21 0.55 6.07
C ALA A 71 17.69 1.59 7.09
N ARG A 72 17.61 1.27 8.38
CA ARG A 72 18.05 2.14 9.49
C ARG A 72 19.56 2.31 9.54
N GLU A 73 20.33 1.29 9.22
CA GLU A 73 21.79 1.40 9.09
C GLU A 73 22.19 2.42 8.02
N ALA A 74 21.48 2.46 6.90
CA ALA A 74 21.80 3.34 5.78
C ALA A 74 21.26 4.77 5.94
N HIS A 75 20.03 4.92 6.45
CA HIS A 75 19.28 6.17 6.40
C HIS A 75 18.92 6.75 7.79
N GLY A 76 19.14 5.99 8.86
CA GLY A 76 18.61 6.28 10.20
C GLY A 76 17.17 5.77 10.35
N GLN A 77 16.61 5.97 11.56
CA GLN A 77 15.23 5.56 11.88
C GLN A 77 14.25 6.29 10.98
N GLU A 78 13.39 5.54 10.31
CA GLU A 78 12.36 6.10 9.46
C GLU A 78 11.27 6.82 10.27
N ARG A 79 10.79 7.95 9.71
CA ARG A 79 9.60 8.68 10.18
C ARG A 79 8.39 8.46 9.28
N ILE A 80 8.60 7.84 8.12
CA ILE A 80 7.54 7.62 7.12
C ILE A 80 7.53 6.15 6.72
N LEU A 81 6.36 5.51 6.85
CA LEU A 81 6.09 4.18 6.27
C LEU A 81 4.92 4.29 5.31
N VAL A 82 5.09 3.82 4.07
CA VAL A 82 3.98 3.65 3.11
C VAL A 82 3.84 2.18 2.73
N ASN A 83 2.73 1.57 3.12
CA ASN A 83 2.41 0.18 2.82
C ASN A 83 1.70 0.07 1.47
N CYS A 84 2.45 -0.25 0.40
CA CYS A 84 1.91 -0.53 -0.94
C CYS A 84 2.02 -2.01 -1.36
N ALA A 85 2.76 -2.84 -0.61
CA ALA A 85 2.87 -4.26 -0.92
C ALA A 85 1.50 -4.94 -0.88
N GLY A 86 1.17 -5.69 -1.94
CA GLY A 86 -0.11 -6.37 -2.01
C GLY A 86 -0.32 -7.11 -3.31
N VAL A 87 -1.28 -8.02 -3.28
CA VAL A 87 -1.73 -8.81 -4.43
C VAL A 87 -3.23 -8.68 -4.61
N ALA A 88 -3.70 -8.73 -5.85
CA ALA A 88 -5.12 -8.86 -6.16
C ALA A 88 -5.38 -10.29 -6.64
N THR A 89 -6.28 -10.96 -5.97
CA THR A 89 -6.72 -12.31 -6.32
C THR A 89 -8.22 -12.32 -6.57
N ALA A 90 -8.68 -13.15 -7.49
CA ALA A 90 -10.08 -13.28 -7.80
C ALA A 90 -10.49 -14.75 -7.96
N ALA A 91 -11.45 -15.18 -7.18
CA ALA A 91 -12.12 -16.46 -7.34
C ALA A 91 -13.53 -16.37 -6.73
N LYS A 92 -14.52 -17.00 -7.36
CA LYS A 92 -15.89 -17.04 -6.81
C LYS A 92 -15.92 -17.94 -5.57
N THR A 93 -16.74 -17.57 -4.58
CA THR A 93 -17.02 -18.39 -3.38
C THR A 93 -17.39 -19.83 -3.74
N VAL A 94 -18.22 -19.96 -4.77
CA VAL A 94 -18.49 -21.24 -5.45
C VAL A 94 -18.43 -20.97 -6.94
N ALA A 95 -17.61 -21.71 -7.65
CA ALA A 95 -17.57 -21.71 -9.11
C ALA A 95 -18.27 -22.97 -9.64
N ARG A 96 -18.72 -22.94 -10.90
CA ARG A 96 -19.15 -24.14 -11.60
C ARG A 96 -18.22 -24.41 -12.77
N ASP A 97 -17.82 -25.64 -12.91
CA ASP A 97 -17.08 -26.08 -14.09
C ASP A 97 -17.93 -25.81 -15.36
N LYS A 98 -17.28 -25.33 -16.40
CA LYS A 98 -17.99 -24.91 -17.62
C LYS A 98 -18.62 -26.09 -18.36
N GLU A 99 -17.97 -27.26 -18.34
CA GLU A 99 -18.39 -28.45 -19.09
C GLU A 99 -19.26 -29.37 -18.22
N THR A 100 -18.72 -29.78 -17.06
CA THR A 100 -19.38 -30.75 -16.17
C THR A 100 -20.47 -30.15 -15.31
N LYS A 101 -20.54 -28.81 -15.18
CA LYS A 101 -21.44 -28.06 -14.28
C LYS A 101 -21.24 -28.37 -12.78
N VAL A 102 -20.25 -29.17 -12.43
CA VAL A 102 -19.93 -29.50 -11.04
C VAL A 102 -19.53 -28.26 -10.30
N ALA A 103 -20.02 -28.10 -9.06
CA ALA A 103 -19.63 -27.00 -8.18
C ALA A 103 -18.21 -27.24 -7.65
N LYS A 104 -17.40 -26.19 -7.65
CA LYS A 104 -16.02 -26.17 -7.14
C LYS A 104 -15.94 -25.20 -5.98
N LEU A 105 -15.27 -25.62 -4.93
CA LEU A 105 -14.98 -24.79 -3.75
C LEU A 105 -13.99 -23.65 -4.11
N TYR A 106 -14.05 -22.59 -3.32
CA TYR A 106 -13.02 -21.56 -3.35
C TYR A 106 -11.64 -22.15 -2.99
N PRO A 107 -10.55 -21.78 -3.68
CA PRO A 107 -9.20 -22.23 -3.35
C PRO A 107 -8.69 -21.55 -2.07
N MET A 108 -8.89 -22.17 -0.90
CA MET A 108 -8.57 -21.56 0.42
C MET A 108 -7.13 -21.07 0.53
N LYS A 109 -6.16 -21.77 -0.04
CA LYS A 109 -4.74 -21.31 -0.08
C LYS A 109 -4.59 -19.92 -0.70
N GLN A 110 -5.42 -19.59 -1.70
CA GLN A 110 -5.43 -18.26 -2.32
C GLN A 110 -6.01 -17.21 -1.36
N PHE A 111 -7.03 -17.54 -0.59
CA PHE A 111 -7.59 -16.68 0.44
C PHE A 111 -6.54 -16.37 1.51
N GLU A 112 -5.94 -17.41 2.07
CA GLU A 112 -4.90 -17.32 3.10
C GLU A 112 -3.72 -16.48 2.63
N LEU A 113 -3.19 -16.74 1.43
CA LEU A 113 -2.10 -15.97 0.84
C LEU A 113 -2.44 -14.48 0.72
N THR A 114 -3.66 -14.16 0.26
CA THR A 114 -4.11 -12.78 0.11
C THR A 114 -4.17 -12.05 1.46
N ILE A 115 -4.69 -12.71 2.49
CA ILE A 115 -4.72 -12.16 3.86
C ILE A 115 -3.30 -12.00 4.41
N GLN A 116 -2.44 -13.00 4.23
CA GLN A 116 -1.06 -12.95 4.72
C GLN A 116 -0.27 -11.79 4.12
N ILE A 117 -0.37 -11.56 2.80
CA ILE A 117 0.36 -10.47 2.15
C ILE A 117 -0.28 -9.13 2.47
N ASN A 118 -1.57 -8.94 2.16
CA ASN A 118 -2.19 -7.62 2.14
C ASN A 118 -2.48 -7.08 3.55
N LEU A 119 -2.92 -7.93 4.47
CA LEU A 119 -3.35 -7.51 5.81
C LEU A 119 -2.25 -7.76 6.85
N ILE A 120 -1.84 -9.00 7.03
CA ILE A 120 -0.87 -9.36 8.06
C ILE A 120 0.50 -8.77 7.72
N GLY A 121 0.90 -8.79 6.44
CA GLY A 121 2.15 -8.18 5.95
C GLY A 121 2.19 -6.67 6.18
N SER A 122 1.09 -5.96 5.91
CA SER A 122 1.00 -4.53 6.23
C SER A 122 1.12 -4.28 7.74
N PHE A 123 0.41 -5.05 8.56
CA PHE A 123 0.49 -4.91 10.02
C PHE A 123 1.88 -5.22 10.56
N ARG A 124 2.56 -6.23 10.01
CA ARG A 124 3.94 -6.57 10.34
C ARG A 124 4.90 -5.41 10.06
N CYS A 125 4.76 -4.74 8.93
CA CYS A 125 5.56 -3.55 8.63
C CYS A 125 5.20 -2.38 9.57
N ILE A 126 3.93 -2.20 9.92
CA ILE A 126 3.48 -1.18 10.87
C ILE A 126 4.17 -1.36 12.23
N VAL A 127 4.12 -2.54 12.82
CA VAL A 127 4.68 -2.76 14.17
C VAL A 127 6.21 -2.63 14.17
N ASN A 128 6.90 -3.09 13.11
CA ASN A 128 8.34 -2.95 12.98
C ASN A 128 8.77 -1.48 12.81
N SER A 129 7.97 -0.67 12.13
CA SER A 129 8.26 0.76 11.96
C SER A 129 7.89 1.55 13.22
N ALA A 130 6.69 1.33 13.76
CA ALA A 130 6.19 2.06 14.91
C ALA A 130 7.10 1.93 16.14
N VAL A 131 7.63 0.74 16.42
CA VAL A 131 8.52 0.50 17.57
C VAL A 131 9.74 1.43 17.60
N GLY A 132 10.27 1.82 16.43
CA GLY A 132 11.36 2.78 16.38
C GLY A 132 10.90 4.23 16.28
N MET A 133 9.70 4.47 15.68
CA MET A 133 9.15 5.84 15.59
C MET A 133 8.84 6.43 16.96
N VAL A 134 8.31 5.63 17.90
CA VAL A 134 7.92 6.12 19.24
C VAL A 134 9.10 6.61 20.08
N ASP A 135 10.32 6.15 19.79
CA ASP A 135 11.55 6.54 20.47
C ASP A 135 12.25 7.76 19.84
N LEU A 136 11.74 8.26 18.71
CA LEU A 136 12.32 9.44 18.06
C LEU A 136 12.00 10.72 18.82
N ASP A 137 12.91 11.69 18.74
CA ASP A 137 12.64 13.06 19.21
C ASP A 137 11.43 13.63 18.45
N PRO A 138 10.49 14.27 19.17
CA PRO A 138 9.32 14.85 18.52
C PRO A 138 9.70 16.04 17.63
N LEU A 139 9.05 16.13 16.48
CA LEU A 139 9.04 17.30 15.61
C LEU A 139 8.02 18.34 16.11
N ALA A 140 7.74 19.35 15.28
CA ALA A 140 6.64 20.28 15.54
C ALA A 140 5.34 19.51 15.82
N ASP A 141 4.46 20.07 16.66
CA ASP A 141 3.20 19.46 17.10
C ASP A 141 3.34 18.12 17.86
N GLY A 142 4.56 17.74 18.25
CA GLY A 142 4.84 16.48 18.92
C GLY A 142 4.89 15.27 17.99
N GLU A 143 4.89 15.47 16.66
CA GLU A 143 4.89 14.39 15.68
C GLU A 143 6.23 13.63 15.66
N ARG A 144 6.18 12.30 15.71
CA ARG A 144 7.35 11.42 15.57
C ARG A 144 7.37 10.65 14.27
N GLY A 145 6.20 10.36 13.70
CA GLY A 145 6.12 9.60 12.47
C GLY A 145 4.73 9.55 11.87
N VAL A 146 4.64 9.01 10.65
CA VAL A 146 3.39 8.81 9.94
C VAL A 146 3.41 7.52 9.12
N ILE A 147 2.30 6.80 9.17
CA ILE A 147 2.07 5.56 8.45
C ILE A 147 0.92 5.79 7.47
N ILE A 148 1.15 5.44 6.20
CA ILE A 148 0.14 5.46 5.14
C ILE A 148 -0.13 4.02 4.70
N ASN A 149 -1.37 3.58 4.84
CA ASN A 149 -1.80 2.26 4.40
C ASN A 149 -2.53 2.34 3.05
N THR A 150 -2.32 1.34 2.21
CA THR A 150 -3.02 1.20 0.93
C THR A 150 -4.12 0.14 1.06
N ALA A 151 -5.36 0.59 1.25
CA ALA A 151 -6.54 -0.26 1.14
C ALA A 151 -6.95 -0.43 -0.35
N SER A 152 -8.21 -0.31 -0.66
CA SER A 152 -8.79 -0.29 -2.00
C SER A 152 -10.24 0.14 -1.90
N VAL A 153 -10.82 0.69 -2.95
CA VAL A 153 -12.28 0.82 -3.07
C VAL A 153 -13.00 -0.53 -2.93
N ALA A 154 -12.32 -1.64 -3.24
CA ALA A 154 -12.84 -2.99 -3.03
C ALA A 154 -13.08 -3.36 -1.55
N ALA A 155 -12.57 -2.57 -0.60
CA ALA A 155 -12.91 -2.69 0.82
C ALA A 155 -14.41 -2.39 1.07
N GLU A 156 -14.99 -1.52 0.26
CA GLU A 156 -16.38 -1.06 0.35
C GLU A 156 -17.23 -1.58 -0.83
N ASP A 157 -16.70 -1.54 -2.05
CA ASP A 157 -17.39 -1.83 -3.31
C ASP A 157 -16.88 -3.15 -3.94
N GLY A 158 -16.72 -4.23 -3.17
CA GLY A 158 -16.17 -5.49 -3.66
C GLY A 158 -16.98 -6.12 -4.77
N GLN A 159 -16.30 -6.59 -5.81
CA GLN A 159 -16.88 -7.22 -7.00
C GLN A 159 -16.96 -8.74 -6.88
N ILE A 160 -17.68 -9.36 -7.81
CA ILE A 160 -17.76 -10.84 -7.93
C ILE A 160 -16.34 -11.42 -8.00
N GLY A 161 -16.05 -12.36 -7.09
CA GLY A 161 -14.77 -13.04 -7.00
C GLY A 161 -13.73 -12.35 -6.08
N GLN A 162 -14.03 -11.20 -5.51
CA GLN A 162 -13.09 -10.45 -4.69
C GLN A 162 -13.18 -10.72 -3.17
N ALA A 163 -13.84 -11.79 -2.72
CA ALA A 163 -14.05 -12.04 -1.30
C ALA A 163 -12.75 -11.96 -0.46
N ALA A 164 -11.66 -12.63 -0.89
CA ALA A 164 -10.38 -12.58 -0.21
C ALA A 164 -9.74 -11.18 -0.28
N TYR A 165 -9.77 -10.57 -1.47
CA TYR A 165 -9.21 -9.23 -1.68
C TYR A 165 -9.94 -8.17 -0.86
N SER A 166 -11.28 -8.15 -0.93
CA SER A 166 -12.12 -7.23 -0.15
C SER A 166 -11.96 -7.44 1.36
N ALA A 167 -11.90 -8.69 1.83
CA ALA A 167 -11.63 -8.99 3.24
C ALA A 167 -10.27 -8.43 3.68
N SER A 168 -9.22 -8.64 2.87
CA SER A 168 -7.88 -8.13 3.19
C SER A 168 -7.84 -6.60 3.22
N LYS A 169 -8.42 -5.93 2.22
CA LYS A 169 -8.42 -4.46 2.12
C LYS A 169 -9.42 -3.80 3.08
N GLY A 170 -10.53 -4.48 3.40
CA GLY A 170 -11.42 -4.11 4.49
C GLY A 170 -10.74 -4.18 5.86
N GLY A 171 -9.93 -5.21 6.10
CA GLY A 171 -9.09 -5.32 7.29
C GLY A 171 -8.07 -4.19 7.40
N VAL A 172 -7.37 -3.86 6.29
CA VAL A 172 -6.44 -2.72 6.25
C VAL A 172 -7.14 -1.39 6.56
N LEU A 173 -8.33 -1.18 6.01
CA LEU A 173 -9.15 -0.01 6.30
C LEU A 173 -9.55 0.04 7.78
N ALA A 174 -10.06 -1.07 8.31
CA ALA A 174 -10.58 -1.14 9.67
C ALA A 174 -9.50 -0.97 10.75
N MET A 175 -8.28 -1.46 10.52
CA MET A 175 -7.19 -1.33 11.49
C MET A 175 -6.62 0.08 11.59
N GLY A 176 -6.89 0.98 10.64
CA GLY A 176 -6.31 2.33 10.61
C GLY A 176 -6.64 3.14 11.85
N LEU A 177 -7.92 3.22 12.23
CA LEU A 177 -8.35 3.99 13.41
C LEU A 177 -7.83 3.43 14.75
N PRO A 178 -7.95 2.11 15.08
CA PRO A 178 -7.40 1.59 16.32
C PRO A 178 -5.89 1.79 16.44
N ILE A 179 -5.10 1.57 15.38
CA ILE A 179 -3.65 1.81 15.41
C ILE A 179 -3.34 3.30 15.64
N ALA A 180 -4.08 4.21 14.99
CA ALA A 180 -3.90 5.64 15.24
C ALA A 180 -4.20 6.02 16.69
N ARG A 181 -5.17 5.36 17.35
CA ARG A 181 -5.48 5.54 18.78
C ARG A 181 -4.42 4.94 19.69
N ASP A 182 -3.88 3.77 19.34
CA ASP A 182 -2.80 3.15 20.12
C ASP A 182 -1.56 4.05 20.14
N LEU A 183 -1.25 4.71 19.03
CA LEU A 183 -0.04 5.51 18.83
C LEU A 183 -0.21 7.02 19.06
N MET A 184 -1.42 7.50 19.44
CA MET A 184 -1.70 8.94 19.53
C MET A 184 -0.85 9.65 20.59
N ASN A 185 -0.54 9.00 21.71
CA ASN A 185 0.27 9.57 22.78
C ASN A 185 1.76 9.63 22.42
N ASP A 186 2.18 8.83 21.43
CA ASP A 186 3.55 8.75 20.94
C ASP A 186 3.77 9.63 19.69
N GLY A 187 2.76 10.38 19.26
CA GLY A 187 2.86 11.28 18.12
C GLY A 187 3.06 10.61 16.77
N VAL A 188 2.55 9.39 16.58
CA VAL A 188 2.58 8.68 15.29
C VAL A 188 1.19 8.67 14.68
N ARG A 189 1.07 9.26 13.48
CA ARG A 189 -0.19 9.32 12.72
C ARG A 189 -0.36 8.10 11.81
N VAL A 190 -1.61 7.71 11.59
CA VAL A 190 -1.95 6.61 10.67
C VAL A 190 -3.09 7.02 9.76
N ASN A 191 -2.87 6.99 8.44
CA ASN A 191 -3.90 7.27 7.44
C ASN A 191 -4.01 6.13 6.43
N THR A 192 -5.16 6.03 5.78
CA THR A 192 -5.43 4.98 4.80
C THR A 192 -5.93 5.59 3.50
N ILE A 193 -5.31 5.23 2.38
CA ILE A 193 -5.80 5.57 1.04
C ILE A 193 -6.57 4.38 0.48
N LEU A 194 -7.71 4.63 -0.13
CA LEU A 194 -8.51 3.65 -0.88
C LEU A 194 -8.42 3.98 -2.38
N PRO A 195 -7.43 3.46 -3.11
CA PRO A 195 -7.34 3.70 -4.54
C PRO A 195 -8.50 3.03 -5.28
N GLY A 196 -8.99 3.70 -6.33
CA GLY A 196 -9.81 3.11 -7.38
C GLY A 196 -8.95 2.28 -8.35
N VAL A 197 -9.26 2.36 -9.64
CA VAL A 197 -8.51 1.63 -10.67
C VAL A 197 -7.39 2.52 -11.22
N PHE A 198 -6.14 2.10 -10.99
CA PHE A 198 -4.94 2.83 -11.39
C PHE A 198 -4.17 2.09 -12.48
N LYS A 199 -3.47 2.84 -13.34
CA LYS A 199 -2.58 2.31 -14.37
C LYS A 199 -1.31 1.75 -13.73
N THR A 200 -1.41 0.52 -13.22
CA THR A 200 -0.30 -0.22 -12.62
C THR A 200 0.07 -1.42 -13.48
N PRO A 201 1.24 -2.06 -13.28
CA PRO A 201 1.60 -3.29 -14.00
C PRO A 201 0.52 -4.38 -13.90
N MET A 202 -0.18 -4.47 -12.77
CA MET A 202 -1.29 -5.41 -12.57
C MET A 202 -2.44 -5.17 -13.56
N VAL A 203 -2.80 -3.93 -13.81
CA VAL A 203 -3.84 -3.56 -14.79
C VAL A 203 -3.28 -3.59 -16.21
N ALA A 204 -2.01 -3.22 -16.40
CA ALA A 204 -1.36 -3.23 -17.71
C ALA A 204 -1.23 -4.66 -18.33
N MET A 205 -1.29 -5.72 -17.51
CA MET A 205 -1.35 -7.10 -18.01
C MET A 205 -2.72 -7.49 -18.58
N MET A 206 -3.76 -6.68 -18.36
CA MET A 206 -5.09 -6.92 -18.95
C MET A 206 -5.12 -6.47 -20.42
N PRO A 207 -5.96 -7.08 -21.27
CA PRO A 207 -6.15 -6.62 -22.65
C PRO A 207 -6.52 -5.13 -22.72
N PRO A 208 -6.06 -4.38 -23.73
CA PRO A 208 -6.32 -2.93 -23.84
C PRO A 208 -7.80 -2.55 -23.76
N ASN A 209 -8.66 -3.32 -24.42
CA ASN A 209 -10.11 -3.10 -24.39
C ASN A 209 -10.72 -3.23 -22.97
N VAL A 210 -10.11 -4.05 -22.10
CA VAL A 210 -10.52 -4.18 -20.70
C VAL A 210 -10.04 -2.96 -19.89
N GLN A 211 -8.82 -2.49 -20.15
CA GLN A 211 -8.29 -1.29 -19.52
C GLN A 211 -9.15 -0.06 -19.89
N ASP A 212 -9.50 0.08 -21.15
CA ASP A 212 -10.37 1.16 -21.65
C ASP A 212 -11.77 1.10 -21.03
N ALA A 213 -12.33 -0.10 -20.93
CA ALA A 213 -13.64 -0.31 -20.29
C ALA A 213 -13.62 0.05 -18.81
N LEU A 214 -12.54 -0.28 -18.09
CA LEU A 214 -12.37 0.12 -16.69
C LEU A 214 -12.23 1.64 -16.55
N GLY A 215 -11.45 2.28 -17.42
CA GLY A 215 -11.32 3.74 -17.44
C GLY A 215 -12.63 4.47 -17.74
N ALA A 216 -13.43 3.93 -18.65
CA ALA A 216 -14.74 4.48 -19.02
C ALA A 216 -15.78 4.42 -17.88
N GLN A 217 -15.63 3.48 -16.93
CA GLN A 217 -16.49 3.39 -15.74
C GLN A 217 -16.20 4.48 -14.70
N VAL A 218 -15.04 5.13 -14.76
CA VAL A 218 -14.70 6.24 -13.85
C VAL A 218 -15.57 7.46 -14.22
N PRO A 219 -16.36 8.02 -13.28
CA PRO A 219 -17.22 9.16 -13.58
C PRO A 219 -16.47 10.37 -14.10
N PHE A 220 -15.39 10.80 -13.40
CA PHE A 220 -14.55 11.90 -13.81
C PHE A 220 -13.21 11.92 -13.04
N PRO A 221 -12.08 12.09 -13.76
CA PRO A 221 -11.93 12.05 -15.22
C PRO A 221 -12.12 10.62 -15.75
N LYS A 222 -12.65 10.49 -16.98
CA LYS A 222 -12.92 9.17 -17.61
C LYS A 222 -11.63 8.49 -18.07
N ARG A 223 -10.85 8.03 -17.12
CA ARG A 223 -9.59 7.31 -17.32
C ARG A 223 -9.19 6.57 -16.05
N LEU A 224 -8.23 5.69 -16.18
CA LEU A 224 -7.53 5.13 -15.02
C LEU A 224 -6.77 6.22 -14.26
N GLY A 225 -6.67 6.10 -12.95
CA GLY A 225 -5.79 6.91 -12.11
C GLY A 225 -4.32 6.70 -12.51
N GLN A 226 -3.52 7.74 -12.44
CA GLN A 226 -2.07 7.63 -12.64
C GLN A 226 -1.39 7.39 -11.29
N PRO A 227 -0.38 6.50 -11.20
CA PRO A 227 0.32 6.21 -9.95
C PRO A 227 0.85 7.46 -9.23
N GLU A 228 1.23 8.49 -9.97
CA GLU A 228 1.70 9.76 -9.44
C GLU A 228 0.59 10.54 -8.69
N GLU A 229 -0.68 10.29 -9.01
CA GLU A 229 -1.80 10.89 -8.28
C GLU A 229 -1.93 10.31 -6.88
N TYR A 230 -1.67 8.99 -6.76
CA TYR A 230 -1.56 8.33 -5.46
C TYR A 230 -0.37 8.88 -4.66
N ALA A 231 0.81 8.97 -5.28
CA ALA A 231 2.01 9.47 -4.63
C ALA A 231 1.83 10.90 -4.09
N ARG A 232 1.19 11.79 -4.87
CA ARG A 232 0.87 13.15 -4.41
C ARG A 232 -0.08 13.17 -3.21
N LEU A 233 -1.10 12.29 -3.17
CA LEU A 233 -1.98 12.19 -2.02
C LEU A 233 -1.23 11.65 -0.79
N ALA A 234 -0.36 10.65 -0.96
CA ALA A 234 0.48 10.17 0.13
C ALA A 234 1.34 11.28 0.71
N CYS A 235 2.01 12.09 -0.13
CA CYS A 235 2.76 13.26 0.31
C CYS A 235 1.87 14.26 1.07
N PHE A 236 0.69 14.57 0.56
CA PHE A 236 -0.25 15.49 1.23
C PHE A 236 -0.63 15.00 2.63
N LEU A 237 -0.95 13.71 2.80
CA LEU A 237 -1.30 13.13 4.08
C LEU A 237 -0.12 13.12 5.06
N ILE A 238 1.10 13.06 4.56
CA ILE A 238 2.32 13.13 5.37
C ILE A 238 2.58 14.57 5.81
N GLU A 239 2.53 15.52 4.89
CA GLU A 239 2.82 16.95 5.13
C GLU A 239 1.75 17.63 5.99
N ASN A 240 0.49 17.23 5.86
CA ASN A 240 -0.61 17.80 6.65
C ASN A 240 -0.75 17.09 8.00
N THR A 241 -0.19 17.68 9.05
CA THR A 241 -0.15 17.09 10.40
C THR A 241 -1.53 16.92 11.04
N TYR A 242 -2.54 17.65 10.57
CA TYR A 242 -3.92 17.51 11.09
C TYR A 242 -4.68 16.31 10.51
N MET A 243 -4.09 15.62 9.52
CA MET A 243 -4.62 14.38 8.95
C MET A 243 -4.14 13.19 9.76
N ASN A 244 -5.03 12.65 10.61
CA ASN A 244 -4.80 11.44 11.39
C ASN A 244 -6.06 10.57 11.42
N ALA A 245 -5.91 9.26 11.38
CA ALA A 245 -6.98 8.26 11.30
C ALA A 245 -7.95 8.47 10.11
N ALA A 246 -7.52 9.21 9.10
CA ALA A 246 -8.34 9.48 7.92
C ALA A 246 -8.30 8.31 6.94
N SER A 247 -9.46 8.05 6.33
CA SER A 247 -9.60 7.13 5.21
C SER A 247 -10.04 7.91 3.98
N VAL A 248 -9.21 7.95 2.94
CA VAL A 248 -9.42 8.81 1.78
C VAL A 248 -9.57 7.95 0.50
N ARG A 249 -10.73 8.02 -0.13
CA ARG A 249 -10.95 7.43 -1.46
C ARG A 249 -10.27 8.30 -2.52
N LEU A 250 -9.46 7.67 -3.38
CA LEU A 250 -8.85 8.29 -4.54
C LEU A 250 -9.24 7.49 -5.80
N ASP A 251 -10.38 7.81 -6.38
CA ASP A 251 -11.06 6.88 -7.28
C ASP A 251 -11.83 7.54 -8.45
N GLY A 252 -11.72 8.86 -8.62
CA GLY A 252 -12.48 9.59 -9.64
C GLY A 252 -14.00 9.50 -9.49
N GLY A 253 -14.49 9.18 -8.29
CA GLY A 253 -15.92 9.04 -7.96
C GLY A 253 -16.51 7.68 -8.32
N ILE A 254 -15.70 6.67 -8.68
CA ILE A 254 -16.21 5.35 -9.05
C ILE A 254 -16.90 4.65 -7.86
N ARG A 255 -17.98 3.97 -8.16
CA ARG A 255 -18.55 2.90 -7.32
C ARG A 255 -18.58 1.65 -8.18
N MET A 256 -17.85 0.62 -7.72
CA MET A 256 -17.62 -0.57 -8.54
C MET A 256 -18.94 -1.32 -8.76
N ALA A 257 -19.29 -1.54 -10.03
CA ALA A 257 -20.39 -2.43 -10.35
C ALA A 257 -20.07 -3.88 -9.95
N PRO A 258 -21.08 -4.76 -9.76
CA PRO A 258 -20.81 -6.15 -9.37
C PRO A 258 -19.91 -6.92 -10.34
N ARG A 259 -19.83 -6.45 -11.61
CA ARG A 259 -18.95 -6.97 -12.68
C ARG A 259 -18.38 -5.84 -13.51
#